data_6cf42a7ac641f5b0f8cb12488161e226
#
_entry.id   6cf42a7ac641f5b0f8cb12488161e226
#
_cell.length_a   1.000
_cell.length_b   1.000
_cell.length_c   1.000
_cell.angle_alpha   90.00
_cell.angle_beta   90.00
_cell.angle_gamma   90.00
#
_symmetry.space_group_name_H-M   'P 1'
#
loop_
_entity.id
_entity.type
_entity.pdbx_description
1 polymer ?
#
loop_
_entity_poly.entity_id
_entity_poly.type
_entity_poly.pdbx_seq_one_letter_code
_entity_poly.pdbx_strand_id
1 'polypeptide(L)'
;MAKFSKVLVALDGSQPSIKAAGLGIVIAKRSNNPQVTAIHVIHSSIPIATLVTPSTIDTMVNRAKQEAEKWLNEVRRTADQNGVRLKIEFIVNPASIVAAIVDHAQNHYIDLIVIGSRGLSGFKKLLLGSTALGVLTYASCPVLVVK
;
A
#
# COMPACT_ATOMS: atom_id res chain seq x y z
N MET A 1 -10.86 12.01 21.29
CA MET A 1 -10.45 10.83 20.53
C MET A 1 -9.75 11.25 19.23
N ALA A 2 -8.57 10.71 18.97
CA ALA A 2 -7.89 10.98 17.71
C ALA A 2 -8.73 10.46 16.54
N LYS A 3 -8.98 11.31 15.56
CA LYS A 3 -9.65 10.94 14.32
C LYS A 3 -8.59 10.90 13.21
N PHE A 4 -8.40 9.75 12.63
CA PHE A 4 -7.52 9.61 11.49
C PHE A 4 -8.23 10.01 10.21
N SER A 5 -7.76 11.05 9.55
CA SER A 5 -8.38 11.62 8.35
C SER A 5 -7.61 11.30 7.07
N LYS A 6 -6.30 11.15 7.18
CA LYS A 6 -5.41 10.80 6.08
C LYS A 6 -4.75 9.45 6.36
N VAL A 7 -5.36 8.40 5.87
CA VAL A 7 -4.89 7.02 6.07
C VAL A 7 -4.14 6.53 4.84
N LEU A 8 -2.96 5.96 5.06
CA LEU A 8 -2.17 5.30 4.01
C LEU A 8 -2.28 3.78 4.16
N VAL A 9 -2.53 3.08 3.07
CA VAL A 9 -2.54 1.62 3.02
C VAL A 9 -1.53 1.13 1.98
N ALA A 10 -0.66 0.22 2.36
CA ALA A 10 0.24 -0.46 1.42
C ALA A 10 -0.41 -1.75 0.93
N LEU A 11 -0.57 -1.87 -0.38
CA LEU A 11 -1.25 -2.99 -1.04
C LEU A 11 -0.29 -3.77 -1.93
N ASP A 12 -0.31 -5.08 -1.80
CA ASP A 12 0.43 -6.01 -2.67
C ASP A 12 -0.46 -7.10 -3.29
N GLY A 13 -1.78 -7.02 -3.07
CA GLY A 13 -2.74 -8.02 -3.53
C GLY A 13 -2.90 -9.22 -2.61
N SER A 14 -2.11 -9.33 -1.53
CA SER A 14 -2.29 -10.37 -0.52
C SER A 14 -3.57 -10.16 0.28
N GLN A 15 -4.14 -11.23 0.84
CA GLN A 15 -5.33 -11.13 1.69
C GLN A 15 -5.14 -10.20 2.90
N PRO A 16 -4.01 -10.25 3.64
CA PRO A 16 -3.79 -9.30 4.71
C PRO A 16 -3.76 -7.85 4.25
N SER A 17 -3.21 -7.55 3.06
CA SER A 17 -3.18 -6.18 2.53
C SER A 17 -4.57 -5.68 2.14
N ILE A 18 -5.42 -6.55 1.58
CA ILE A 18 -6.81 -6.21 1.24
C ILE A 18 -7.64 -5.98 2.51
N LYS A 19 -7.46 -6.82 3.54
CA LYS A 19 -8.06 -6.60 4.86
C LYS A 19 -7.61 -5.27 5.47
N ALA A 20 -6.32 -4.96 5.36
CA ALA A 20 -5.76 -3.68 5.81
C ALA A 20 -6.45 -2.49 5.13
N ALA A 21 -6.68 -2.58 3.80
CA ALA A 21 -7.41 -1.55 3.07
C ALA A 21 -8.83 -1.37 3.60
N GLY A 22 -9.56 -2.45 3.78
CA GLY A 22 -10.93 -2.42 4.32
C GLY A 22 -10.98 -1.77 5.71
N LEU A 23 -10.06 -2.13 6.59
CA LEU A 23 -9.98 -1.56 7.93
C LEU A 23 -9.57 -0.09 7.90
N GLY A 24 -8.62 0.29 7.06
CA GLY A 24 -8.21 1.68 6.85
C GLY A 24 -9.37 2.57 6.40
N ILE A 25 -10.20 2.07 5.48
CA ILE A 25 -11.41 2.75 5.01
C ILE A 25 -12.41 2.95 6.16
N VAL A 26 -12.67 1.91 6.96
CA VAL A 26 -13.60 1.99 8.10
C VAL A 26 -13.10 2.98 9.17
N ILE A 27 -11.80 3.02 9.41
CA ILE A 27 -11.20 3.98 10.34
C ILE A 27 -11.33 5.42 9.81
N ALA A 28 -10.95 5.64 8.55
CA ALA A 28 -11.02 6.95 7.92
C ALA A 28 -12.45 7.51 7.87
N LYS A 29 -13.45 6.66 7.65
CA LYS A 29 -14.87 7.03 7.60
C LYS A 29 -15.34 7.84 8.81
N ARG A 30 -14.71 7.67 9.96
CA ARG A 30 -15.06 8.38 11.20
C ARG A 30 -14.61 9.85 11.22
N SER A 31 -13.81 10.25 10.24
CA SER A 31 -13.37 11.63 10.06
C SER A 31 -14.39 12.45 9.27
N ASN A 32 -14.34 13.77 9.43
CA ASN A 32 -15.20 14.69 8.66
C ASN A 32 -14.78 14.81 7.19
N ASN A 33 -13.53 14.53 6.85
CA ASN A 33 -13.01 14.53 5.48
C ASN A 33 -12.18 13.27 5.25
N PRO A 34 -12.85 12.11 5.09
CA PRO A 34 -12.17 10.84 5.04
C PRO A 34 -11.42 10.64 3.72
N GLN A 35 -10.12 10.38 3.83
CA GLN A 35 -9.26 10.11 2.70
C GLN A 35 -8.37 8.90 2.98
N VAL A 36 -8.34 7.96 2.05
CA VAL A 36 -7.41 6.83 2.05
C VAL A 36 -6.55 6.92 0.80
N THR A 37 -5.25 6.84 0.98
CA THR A 37 -4.29 6.65 -0.11
C THR A 37 -3.81 5.21 -0.10
N ALA A 38 -4.05 4.49 -1.18
CA ALA A 38 -3.56 3.14 -1.38
C ALA A 38 -2.31 3.19 -2.26
N ILE A 39 -1.19 2.68 -1.74
CA ILE A 39 0.06 2.56 -2.49
C ILE A 39 0.26 1.11 -2.91
N HIS A 40 0.55 0.89 -4.18
CA HIS A 40 1.05 -0.37 -4.70
C HIS A 40 2.44 -0.17 -5.28
N VAL A 41 3.42 -0.91 -4.76
CA VAL A 41 4.79 -0.87 -5.24
C VAL A 41 4.99 -1.92 -6.32
N ILE A 42 5.41 -1.49 -7.50
CA ILE A 42 5.74 -2.37 -8.63
C ILE A 42 7.25 -2.57 -8.66
N HIS A 43 7.67 -3.79 -8.40
CA HIS A 43 9.05 -4.22 -8.56
C HIS A 43 9.24 -4.98 -9.86
N SER A 44 10.18 -4.55 -10.68
CA SER A 44 10.68 -5.39 -11.75
C SER A 44 11.86 -6.21 -11.23
N SER A 45 11.75 -7.53 -11.34
CA SER A 45 12.83 -8.47 -11.00
C SER A 45 13.94 -8.53 -12.05
N ILE A 46 13.85 -7.74 -13.11
CA ILE A 46 14.86 -7.70 -14.17
C ILE A 46 15.99 -6.76 -13.73
N PRO A 47 17.24 -7.27 -13.61
CA PRO A 47 18.37 -6.39 -13.32
C PRO A 47 18.47 -5.31 -14.41
N ILE A 48 18.63 -4.07 -14.00
CA ILE A 48 18.81 -2.89 -14.90
C ILE A 48 19.99 -3.08 -15.87
N ALA A 49 20.90 -4.02 -15.58
CA ALA A 49 22.06 -4.35 -16.41
C ALA A 49 21.74 -5.16 -17.68
N THR A 50 20.57 -5.75 -17.82
CA THR A 50 20.13 -6.41 -19.04
C THR A 50 19.39 -5.40 -19.90
N LEU A 51 19.88 -5.16 -21.12
CA LEU A 51 19.36 -4.31 -22.21
C LEU A 51 17.83 -4.17 -22.26
N VAL A 52 17.27 -3.54 -21.22
CA VAL A 52 15.83 -3.29 -21.12
C VAL A 52 15.57 -1.91 -21.71
N THR A 53 14.86 -1.86 -22.82
CA THR A 53 14.45 -0.59 -23.42
C THR A 53 13.37 0.08 -22.56
N PRO A 54 13.24 1.43 -22.58
CA PRO A 54 12.16 2.12 -21.90
C PRO A 54 10.76 1.57 -22.24
N SER A 55 10.54 1.15 -23.48
CA SER A 55 9.28 0.53 -23.92
C SER A 55 8.99 -0.81 -23.23
N THR A 56 10.02 -1.59 -22.93
CA THR A 56 9.88 -2.86 -22.19
C THR A 56 9.46 -2.61 -20.75
N ILE A 57 10.05 -1.60 -20.11
CA ILE A 57 9.68 -1.19 -18.74
C ILE A 57 8.22 -0.73 -18.71
N ASP A 58 7.80 0.11 -19.65
CA ASP A 58 6.42 0.59 -19.73
C ASP A 58 5.42 -0.56 -19.92
N THR A 59 5.76 -1.53 -20.75
CA THR A 59 4.92 -2.72 -20.96
C THR A 59 4.78 -3.53 -19.66
N MET A 60 5.87 -3.73 -18.94
CA MET A 60 5.87 -4.45 -17.67
C MET A 60 5.05 -3.72 -16.59
N VAL A 61 5.21 -2.40 -16.49
CA VAL A 61 4.45 -1.56 -15.56
C VAL A 61 2.96 -1.62 -15.88
N ASN A 62 2.59 -1.48 -17.16
CA ASN A 62 1.20 -1.54 -17.60
C ASN A 62 0.58 -2.91 -17.29
N ARG A 63 1.30 -3.99 -17.51
CA ARG A 63 0.84 -5.33 -17.16
C ARG A 63 0.62 -5.49 -15.66
N ALA A 64 1.57 -5.02 -14.85
CA ALA A 64 1.44 -5.06 -13.39
C ALA A 64 0.23 -4.24 -12.90
N LYS A 65 -0.02 -3.09 -13.50
CA LYS A 65 -1.22 -2.29 -13.21
C LYS A 65 -2.51 -3.01 -13.57
N GLN A 66 -2.56 -3.68 -14.73
CA GLN A 66 -3.72 -4.47 -15.15
C GLN A 66 -3.99 -5.64 -14.20
N GLU A 67 -2.95 -6.32 -13.74
CA GLU A 67 -3.09 -7.39 -12.75
C GLU A 67 -3.60 -6.86 -11.41
N ALA A 68 -3.12 -5.70 -10.99
CA ALA A 68 -3.57 -5.06 -9.76
C ALA A 68 -5.05 -4.62 -9.82
N GLU A 69 -5.58 -4.30 -11.00
CA GLU A 69 -7.00 -3.90 -11.15
C GLU A 69 -7.97 -4.95 -10.62
N LYS A 70 -7.61 -6.23 -10.66
CA LYS A 70 -8.47 -7.33 -10.18
C LYS A 70 -8.85 -7.18 -8.72
N TRP A 71 -7.88 -6.81 -7.87
CA TRP A 71 -8.12 -6.62 -6.44
C TRP A 71 -8.31 -5.16 -6.05
N LEU A 72 -7.84 -4.20 -6.84
CA LEU A 72 -8.08 -2.77 -6.62
C LEU A 72 -9.57 -2.42 -6.78
N ASN A 73 -10.29 -3.09 -7.67
CA ASN A 73 -11.72 -2.88 -7.83
C ASN A 73 -12.53 -3.21 -6.56
N GLU A 74 -12.11 -4.22 -5.82
CA GLU A 74 -12.70 -4.55 -4.51
C GLU A 74 -12.48 -3.40 -3.51
N VAL A 75 -11.26 -2.88 -3.45
CA VAL A 75 -10.92 -1.76 -2.56
C VAL A 75 -11.71 -0.50 -2.93
N ARG A 76 -11.83 -0.17 -4.23
CA ARG A 76 -12.64 0.95 -4.71
C ARG A 76 -14.10 0.82 -4.29
N ARG A 77 -14.67 -0.35 -4.50
CA ARG A 77 -16.07 -0.63 -4.11
C ARG A 77 -16.28 -0.42 -2.61
N THR A 78 -15.36 -0.92 -1.81
CA THR A 78 -15.43 -0.75 -0.34
C THR A 78 -15.35 0.72 0.05
N ALA A 79 -14.47 1.50 -0.59
CA ALA A 79 -14.35 2.94 -0.33
C ALA A 79 -15.64 3.69 -0.71
N ASP A 80 -16.19 3.42 -1.89
CA ASP A 80 -17.43 4.04 -2.39
C ASP A 80 -18.61 3.75 -1.46
N GLN A 81 -18.78 2.50 -1.03
CA GLN A 81 -19.84 2.08 -0.11
C GLN A 81 -19.73 2.77 1.26
N ASN A 82 -18.55 3.20 1.65
CA ASN A 82 -18.30 3.88 2.91
C ASN A 82 -18.21 5.41 2.79
N GLY A 83 -18.33 5.97 1.59
CA GLY A 83 -18.22 7.40 1.36
C GLY A 83 -16.81 7.95 1.62
N VAL A 84 -15.78 7.14 1.42
CA VAL A 84 -14.39 7.50 1.66
C VAL A 84 -13.71 7.81 0.32
N ARG A 85 -13.01 8.93 0.25
CA ARG A 85 -12.21 9.27 -0.91
C ARG A 85 -10.98 8.36 -0.98
N LEU A 86 -10.88 7.59 -2.05
CA LEU A 86 -9.74 6.71 -2.30
C LEU A 86 -8.85 7.28 -3.41
N LYS A 87 -7.57 7.42 -3.11
CA LYS A 87 -6.53 7.71 -4.08
C LYS A 87 -5.64 6.48 -4.23
N ILE A 88 -5.35 6.06 -5.46
CA ILE A 88 -4.47 4.92 -5.74
C ILE A 88 -3.21 5.45 -6.40
N GLU A 89 -2.06 5.08 -5.87
CA GLU A 89 -0.76 5.45 -6.39
C GLU A 89 0.11 4.21 -6.62
N PHE A 90 0.80 4.20 -7.74
CA PHE A 90 1.79 3.20 -8.09
C PHE A 90 3.19 3.78 -7.92
N ILE A 91 4.05 3.08 -7.19
CA ILE A 91 5.46 3.43 -7.05
C ILE A 91 6.26 2.37 -7.78
N VAL A 92 7.04 2.79 -8.77
CA VAL A 92 7.78 1.89 -9.66
C VAL A 92 9.25 1.84 -9.25
N ASN A 93 9.75 0.64 -9.02
CA ASN A 93 11.16 0.35 -8.73
C ASN A 93 11.83 1.27 -7.71
N PRO A 94 11.27 1.48 -6.52
CA PRO A 94 11.97 2.23 -5.49
C PRO A 94 13.21 1.46 -5.01
N ALA A 95 14.22 2.18 -4.51
CA ALA A 95 15.40 1.57 -3.90
C ALA A 95 15.03 0.71 -2.68
N SER A 96 13.98 1.09 -1.95
CA SER A 96 13.44 0.38 -0.79
C SER A 96 11.93 0.54 -0.72
N ILE A 97 11.20 -0.56 -0.57
CA ILE A 97 9.75 -0.55 -0.37
C ILE A 97 9.39 0.16 0.94
N VAL A 98 10.12 -0.14 2.00
CA VAL A 98 9.90 0.48 3.32
C VAL A 98 10.10 1.99 3.25
N ALA A 99 11.22 2.44 2.67
CA ALA A 99 11.50 3.87 2.51
C ALA A 99 10.42 4.55 1.67
N ALA A 100 9.98 3.94 0.56
CA ALA A 100 8.93 4.50 -0.29
C ALA A 100 7.62 4.73 0.49
N ILE A 101 7.22 3.79 1.34
CA ILE A 101 6.01 3.90 2.16
C ILE A 101 6.19 4.99 3.23
N VAL A 102 7.29 4.96 3.95
CA VAL A 102 7.58 5.89 5.05
C VAL A 102 7.73 7.32 4.54
N ASP A 103 8.48 7.53 3.46
CA ASP A 103 8.68 8.84 2.84
C ASP A 103 7.35 9.39 2.29
N HIS A 104 6.55 8.55 1.66
CA HIS A 104 5.22 8.95 1.20
C HIS A 104 4.34 9.43 2.36
N ALA A 105 4.33 8.67 3.45
CA ALA A 105 3.56 9.02 4.64
C ALA A 105 3.99 10.37 5.22
N GLN A 106 5.30 10.60 5.31
CA GLN A 106 5.86 11.85 5.83
C GLN A 106 5.57 13.04 4.90
N ASN A 107 5.81 12.90 3.60
CA ASN A 107 5.66 13.95 2.62
C ASN A 107 4.19 14.39 2.41
N HIS A 108 3.23 13.50 2.66
CA HIS A 108 1.80 13.76 2.50
C HIS A 108 1.07 13.97 3.83
N TYR A 109 1.81 14.06 4.94
CA TYR A 109 1.25 14.27 6.28
C TYR A 109 0.17 13.23 6.63
N ILE A 110 0.49 11.95 6.36
CA ILE A 110 -0.35 10.82 6.73
C ILE A 110 -0.40 10.70 8.25
N ASP A 111 -1.58 10.49 8.79
CA ASP A 111 -1.80 10.39 10.24
C ASP A 111 -1.97 8.95 10.74
N LEU A 112 -2.11 7.98 9.83
CA LEU A 112 -2.11 6.54 10.13
C LEU A 112 -1.66 5.73 8.92
N ILE A 113 -0.73 4.80 9.13
CA ILE A 113 -0.42 3.76 8.15
C ILE A 113 -1.13 2.47 8.59
N VAL A 114 -1.84 1.82 7.65
CA VAL A 114 -2.43 0.50 7.86
C VAL A 114 -1.77 -0.48 6.89
N ILE A 115 -1.20 -1.54 7.41
CA ILE A 115 -0.42 -2.50 6.62
C ILE A 115 -0.74 -3.94 7.02
N GLY A 116 -0.76 -4.85 6.05
CA GLY A 116 -0.88 -6.28 6.33
C GLY A 116 0.36 -6.81 7.06
N SER A 117 0.16 -7.75 7.96
CA SER A 117 1.25 -8.39 8.72
C SER A 117 2.18 -9.22 7.84
N ARG A 118 1.71 -9.68 6.68
CA ARG A 118 2.44 -10.50 5.70
C ARG A 118 2.13 -10.03 4.29
N GLY A 119 3.10 -10.22 3.39
CA GLY A 119 2.93 -10.01 1.97
C GLY A 119 2.79 -11.32 1.18
N LEU A 120 2.97 -11.24 -0.14
CA LEU A 120 2.88 -12.37 -1.06
C LEU A 120 3.99 -13.41 -0.87
N SER A 121 5.13 -13.05 -0.28
CA SER A 121 6.26 -13.96 -0.06
C SER A 121 5.99 -15.11 0.91
N GLY A 122 4.89 -15.05 1.68
CA GLY A 122 4.29 -16.20 2.35
C GLY A 122 5.17 -17.03 3.28
N PHE A 123 6.19 -16.46 3.90
CA PHE A 123 6.96 -17.16 4.91
C PHE A 123 6.10 -17.43 6.15
N LYS A 124 5.48 -18.62 6.18
CA LYS A 124 4.49 -19.01 7.21
C LYS A 124 5.02 -18.98 8.65
N LYS A 125 6.35 -18.96 8.84
CA LYS A 125 6.98 -18.98 10.17
C LYS A 125 7.20 -17.57 10.77
N LEU A 126 7.09 -16.51 9.98
CA LEU A 126 7.25 -15.16 10.49
C LEU A 126 5.90 -14.59 10.91
N LEU A 127 5.81 -14.18 12.17
CA LEU A 127 4.62 -13.49 12.70
C LEU A 127 4.40 -12.14 12.01
N LEU A 128 5.48 -11.50 11.54
CA LEU A 128 5.49 -10.19 10.92
C LEU A 128 6.42 -10.18 9.71
N GLY A 129 5.91 -9.74 8.55
CA GLY A 129 6.71 -9.61 7.34
C GLY A 129 7.75 -8.50 7.43
N SER A 130 8.81 -8.57 6.62
CA SER A 130 9.92 -7.60 6.62
C SER A 130 9.46 -6.18 6.31
N THR A 131 8.53 -6.00 5.38
CA THR A 131 7.99 -4.68 5.04
C THR A 131 7.20 -4.10 6.20
N ALA A 132 6.31 -4.87 6.81
CA ALA A 132 5.52 -4.43 7.96
C ALA A 132 6.43 -4.06 9.15
N LEU A 133 7.44 -4.88 9.43
CA LEU A 133 8.42 -4.61 10.48
C LEU A 133 9.21 -3.32 10.19
N GLY A 134 9.67 -3.14 8.97
CA GLY A 134 10.40 -1.93 8.56
C GLY A 134 9.54 -0.67 8.68
N VAL A 135 8.31 -0.71 8.21
CA VAL A 135 7.38 0.42 8.32
C VAL A 135 7.09 0.72 9.79
N LEU A 136 6.84 -0.29 10.61
CA LEU A 136 6.63 -0.12 12.05
C LEU A 136 7.83 0.53 12.74
N THR A 137 9.04 0.18 12.31
CA THR A 137 10.30 0.69 12.90
C THR A 137 10.57 2.14 12.51
N TYR A 138 10.33 2.51 11.25
CA TYR A 138 10.78 3.79 10.70
C TYR A 138 9.68 4.84 10.51
N ALA A 139 8.40 4.47 10.58
CA ALA A 139 7.32 5.43 10.44
C ALA A 139 7.30 6.45 11.57
N SER A 140 7.05 7.72 11.21
CA SER A 140 6.88 8.82 12.17
C SER A 140 5.44 8.99 12.68
N CYS A 141 4.49 8.26 12.10
CA CYS A 141 3.09 8.25 12.50
C CYS A 141 2.68 6.87 13.03
N PRO A 142 1.51 6.76 13.69
CA PRO A 142 0.96 5.47 14.10
C PRO A 142 0.86 4.46 12.95
N VAL A 143 1.13 3.20 13.26
CA VAL A 143 1.05 2.08 12.31
C VAL A 143 0.15 1.00 12.89
N LEU A 144 -0.86 0.62 12.12
CA LEU A 144 -1.75 -0.48 12.43
C LEU A 144 -1.38 -1.67 11.54
N VAL A 145 -1.00 -2.78 12.17
CA VAL A 145 -0.67 -4.03 11.48
C VAL A 145 -1.88 -4.96 11.52
N VAL A 146 -2.29 -5.44 10.37
CA VAL A 146 -3.49 -6.28 10.19
C VAL A 146 -3.08 -7.71 9.81
N LYS A 147 -3.58 -8.67 10.56
CA LYS A 147 -3.38 -10.11 10.31
C LYS A 147 -4.39 -10.67 9.33
#